data_b3177f5e164273a1192a3bea21f1133b
#
_entry.id   b3177f5e164273a1192a3bea21f1133b
#
_cell.length_a   1.000
_cell.length_b   1.000
_cell.length_c   1.000
_cell.angle_alpha   90.00
_cell.angle_beta   90.00
_cell.angle_gamma   90.00
#
_symmetry.space_group_name_H-M   'P 1'
#
loop_
_entity.id
_entity.type
_entity.pdbx_description
1 polymer ?
#
loop_
_entity_poly.entity_id
_entity_poly.type
_entity_poly.pdbx_seq_one_letter_code
_entity_poly.pdbx_strand_id
1 'polypeptide(L)'
;MGGFFFTALISLFAMLFFLITDHNGLVFRAEMIPYGIASGAFYCMASFLTYIAFGCGSFILTKLFLSYSLLFSVGYGLIILKEPATLFTYIGLILMMISVFLVRQKAEKATAKKDEPRVKLSLKWVICVALSVIGSGMFSVMQKLQQVKFLKTCDNEFMIVTLLFSAITLFSIGIITNRKNLLYILRHGGIYASVAGISNGATNLLNLVVNAMIPISIAAPTRSGIKLVISFLISLIIFKEKLSRRQTFGVIIGATALILLNLKI
;
A
#
# COMPACT_ATOMS: atom_id res chain seq x y z
N MET A 1 16.76 -10.57 -8.00
CA MET A 1 16.97 -9.33 -8.77
C MET A 1 15.92 -9.06 -9.87
N GLY A 2 14.87 -9.83 -10.01
CA GLY A 2 13.80 -9.65 -11.00
C GLY A 2 12.58 -8.83 -10.58
N GLY A 3 12.58 -8.26 -9.38
CA GLY A 3 11.38 -7.63 -8.80
C GLY A 3 10.84 -6.43 -9.57
N PHE A 4 11.67 -5.67 -10.28
CA PHE A 4 11.21 -4.52 -11.07
C PHE A 4 10.33 -4.95 -12.23
N PHE A 5 10.74 -5.97 -12.98
CA PHE A 5 9.94 -6.53 -14.07
C PHE A 5 8.64 -7.15 -13.54
N PHE A 6 8.71 -7.84 -12.40
CA PHE A 6 7.53 -8.42 -11.77
C PHE A 6 6.54 -7.34 -11.35
N THR A 7 7.01 -6.26 -10.71
CA THR A 7 6.16 -5.14 -10.32
C THR A 7 5.62 -4.36 -11.52
N ALA A 8 6.42 -4.22 -12.60
CA ALA A 8 5.96 -3.62 -13.84
C ALA A 8 4.83 -4.45 -14.48
N LEU A 9 4.94 -5.79 -14.50
CA LEU A 9 3.89 -6.68 -14.97
C LEU A 9 2.62 -6.57 -14.10
N ILE A 10 2.77 -6.51 -12.78
CA ILE A 10 1.62 -6.28 -11.87
C ILE A 10 0.91 -4.97 -12.22
N SER A 11 1.65 -3.89 -12.47
CA SER A 11 1.07 -2.59 -12.86
C SER A 11 0.37 -2.67 -14.21
N LEU A 12 0.95 -3.41 -15.17
CA LEU A 12 0.36 -3.61 -16.49
C LEU A 12 -0.96 -4.41 -16.41
N PHE A 13 -0.99 -5.52 -15.68
CA PHE A 13 -2.21 -6.30 -15.50
C PHE A 13 -3.27 -5.56 -14.69
N ALA A 14 -2.87 -4.75 -13.71
CA ALA A 14 -3.79 -3.87 -12.99
C ALA A 14 -4.37 -2.77 -13.91
N MET A 15 -3.57 -2.23 -14.84
CA MET A 15 -4.06 -1.29 -15.86
C MET A 15 -5.07 -1.98 -16.79
N LEU A 16 -4.77 -3.19 -17.28
CA LEU A 16 -5.69 -3.97 -18.10
C LEU A 16 -7.01 -4.26 -17.37
N PHE A 17 -6.96 -4.51 -16.07
CA PHE A 17 -8.16 -4.64 -15.24
C PHE A 17 -9.06 -3.40 -15.32
N PHE A 18 -8.50 -2.18 -15.21
CA PHE A 18 -9.26 -0.94 -15.35
C PHE A 18 -9.82 -0.72 -16.76
N LEU A 19 -9.07 -1.13 -17.80
CA LEU A 19 -9.55 -1.07 -19.18
C LEU A 19 -10.75 -2.01 -19.41
N ILE A 20 -10.74 -3.20 -18.81
CA ILE A 20 -11.81 -4.20 -18.98
C ILE A 20 -13.04 -3.85 -18.13
N THR A 21 -12.85 -3.27 -16.95
CA THR A 21 -13.95 -2.89 -16.05
C THR A 21 -14.62 -1.57 -16.40
N ASP A 22 -14.07 -0.84 -17.36
CA ASP A 22 -14.70 0.38 -17.84
C ASP A 22 -15.87 0.05 -18.78
N HIS A 23 -17.09 0.38 -18.35
CA HIS A 23 -18.31 0.18 -19.13
C HIS A 23 -18.88 1.49 -19.72
N ASN A 24 -18.33 2.64 -19.32
CA ASN A 24 -18.87 3.95 -19.66
C ASN A 24 -18.12 4.64 -20.82
N GLY A 25 -17.05 4.03 -21.30
CA GLY A 25 -16.15 4.64 -22.28
C GLY A 25 -15.17 5.64 -21.64
N LEU A 26 -13.90 5.48 -21.99
CA LEU A 26 -12.81 6.30 -21.43
C LEU A 26 -12.89 7.73 -21.96
N VAL A 27 -12.99 8.71 -21.05
CA VAL A 27 -12.95 10.14 -21.35
C VAL A 27 -11.77 10.78 -20.65
N PHE A 28 -10.64 10.88 -21.37
CA PHE A 28 -9.45 11.48 -20.82
C PHE A 28 -9.57 13.01 -20.79
N ARG A 29 -9.61 13.58 -19.58
CA ARG A 29 -9.51 15.03 -19.36
C ARG A 29 -8.05 15.42 -19.24
N ALA A 30 -7.60 16.40 -20.02
CA ALA A 30 -6.21 16.87 -19.97
C ALA A 30 -5.76 17.31 -18.57
N GLU A 31 -6.66 17.89 -17.79
CA GLU A 31 -6.40 18.32 -16.40
C GLU A 31 -6.10 17.18 -15.44
N MET A 32 -6.57 15.96 -15.72
CA MET A 32 -6.37 14.78 -14.87
C MET A 32 -4.99 14.14 -15.11
N ILE A 33 -4.44 14.25 -16.31
CA ILE A 33 -3.20 13.58 -16.71
C ILE A 33 -2.03 13.91 -15.77
N PRO A 34 -1.76 15.19 -15.38
CA PRO A 34 -0.70 15.50 -14.44
C PRO A 34 -0.86 14.84 -13.08
N TYR A 35 -2.09 14.70 -12.58
CA TYR A 35 -2.37 14.00 -11.32
C TYR A 35 -2.11 12.50 -11.42
N GLY A 36 -2.47 11.89 -12.56
CA GLY A 36 -2.18 10.49 -12.83
C GLY A 36 -0.67 10.22 -12.91
N ILE A 37 0.08 11.08 -13.61
CA ILE A 37 1.54 10.99 -13.70
C ILE A 37 2.20 11.16 -12.33
N ALA A 38 1.80 12.18 -11.55
CA ALA A 38 2.31 12.40 -10.20
C ALA A 38 2.02 11.21 -9.28
N SER A 39 0.79 10.67 -9.35
CA SER A 39 0.40 9.45 -8.64
C SER A 39 1.27 8.26 -9.02
N GLY A 40 1.53 8.07 -10.32
CA GLY A 40 2.41 7.03 -10.85
C GLY A 40 3.86 7.18 -10.39
N ALA A 41 4.37 8.40 -10.33
CA ALA A 41 5.71 8.67 -9.81
C ALA A 41 5.83 8.30 -8.32
N PHE A 42 4.85 8.65 -7.48
CA PHE A 42 4.83 8.25 -6.06
C PHE A 42 4.69 6.74 -5.90
N TYR A 43 3.87 6.09 -6.72
CA TYR A 43 3.74 4.64 -6.72
C TYR A 43 5.06 3.95 -7.11
N CYS A 44 5.74 4.43 -8.15
CA CYS A 44 7.07 3.95 -8.56
C CYS A 44 8.10 4.15 -7.45
N MET A 45 8.15 5.35 -6.87
CA MET A 45 9.07 5.67 -5.78
C MET A 45 8.86 4.72 -4.60
N ALA A 46 7.61 4.52 -4.18
CA ALA A 46 7.27 3.58 -3.11
C ALA A 46 7.70 2.16 -3.43
N SER A 47 7.37 1.65 -4.62
CA SER A 47 7.66 0.28 -5.03
C SER A 47 9.14 0.03 -5.20
N PHE A 48 9.84 0.94 -5.88
CA PHE A 48 11.28 0.87 -6.13
C PHE A 48 12.08 0.87 -4.83
N LEU A 49 11.81 1.83 -3.95
CA LEU A 49 12.55 1.97 -2.69
C LEU A 49 12.22 0.86 -1.69
N THR A 50 10.97 0.39 -1.67
CA THR A 50 10.60 -0.81 -0.89
C THR A 50 11.39 -2.03 -1.34
N TYR A 51 11.54 -2.21 -2.65
CA TYR A 51 12.29 -3.32 -3.19
C TYR A 51 13.79 -3.28 -2.80
N ILE A 52 14.40 -2.09 -2.87
CA ILE A 52 15.78 -1.89 -2.40
C ILE A 52 15.88 -2.13 -0.89
N ALA A 53 14.92 -1.64 -0.11
CA ALA A 53 14.89 -1.81 1.34
C ALA A 53 14.84 -3.30 1.74
N PHE A 54 14.09 -4.14 1.02
CA PHE A 54 14.07 -5.58 1.26
C PHE A 54 15.42 -6.26 0.99
N GLY A 55 16.21 -5.73 0.06
CA GLY A 55 17.56 -6.22 -0.22
C GLY A 55 18.63 -5.74 0.78
N CYS A 56 18.36 -4.65 1.52
CA CYS A 56 19.33 -4.01 2.41
C CYS A 56 19.04 -4.22 3.90
N GLY A 57 17.89 -4.80 4.26
CA GLY A 57 17.49 -4.94 5.67
C GLY A 57 16.43 -6.01 5.90
N SER A 58 15.92 -6.08 7.12
CA SER A 58 14.89 -7.05 7.49
C SER A 58 13.57 -6.79 6.75
N PHE A 59 13.04 -7.83 6.12
CA PHE A 59 11.72 -7.80 5.46
C PHE A 59 10.61 -7.35 6.41
N ILE A 60 10.61 -7.90 7.63
CA ILE A 60 9.59 -7.64 8.64
C ILE A 60 9.64 -6.19 9.10
N LEU A 61 10.85 -5.67 9.43
CA LEU A 61 11.03 -4.27 9.80
C LEU A 61 10.59 -3.33 8.69
N THR A 62 10.96 -3.62 7.45
CA THR A 62 10.54 -2.83 6.29
C THR A 62 9.01 -2.79 6.18
N LYS A 63 8.34 -3.95 6.31
CA LYS A 63 6.86 -4.02 6.30
C LYS A 63 6.22 -3.27 7.47
N LEU A 64 6.84 -3.28 8.64
CA LEU A 64 6.40 -2.52 9.80
C LEU A 64 6.40 -1.01 9.48
N PHE A 65 7.55 -0.51 9.05
CA PHE A 65 7.67 0.93 8.75
C PHE A 65 6.75 1.39 7.62
N LEU A 66 6.60 0.57 6.57
CA LEU A 66 5.67 0.88 5.48
C LEU A 66 4.21 1.07 5.94
N SER A 67 3.82 0.45 7.06
CA SER A 67 2.48 0.65 7.61
C SER A 67 2.27 2.06 8.18
N TYR A 68 3.35 2.76 8.51
CA TYR A 68 3.25 4.16 8.96
C TYR A 68 2.93 5.14 7.83
N SER A 69 2.90 4.69 6.56
CA SER A 69 2.40 5.50 5.44
C SER A 69 0.95 5.98 5.65
N LEU A 70 0.17 5.25 6.47
CA LEU A 70 -1.17 5.69 6.87
C LEU A 70 -1.17 7.05 7.59
N LEU A 71 -0.11 7.35 8.35
CA LEU A 71 0.00 8.65 9.07
C LEU A 71 0.08 9.82 8.09
N PHE A 72 0.75 9.63 6.93
CA PHE A 72 0.79 10.62 5.87
C PHE A 72 -0.61 10.90 5.31
N SER A 73 -1.36 9.83 5.00
CA SER A 73 -2.71 9.96 4.46
C SER A 73 -3.67 10.63 5.44
N VAL A 74 -3.59 10.23 6.71
CA VAL A 74 -4.41 10.79 7.79
C VAL A 74 -4.03 12.24 8.06
N GLY A 75 -2.73 12.52 8.20
CA GLY A 75 -2.23 13.89 8.42
C GLY A 75 -2.68 14.83 7.30
N TYR A 76 -2.61 14.38 6.04
CA TYR A 76 -3.10 15.15 4.91
C TYR A 76 -4.61 15.42 5.00
N GLY A 77 -5.42 14.40 5.32
CA GLY A 77 -6.87 14.54 5.48
C GLY A 77 -7.23 15.55 6.55
N LEU A 78 -6.61 15.45 7.73
CA LEU A 78 -6.92 16.32 8.88
C LEU A 78 -6.39 17.76 8.70
N ILE A 79 -5.14 17.92 8.23
CA ILE A 79 -4.46 19.22 8.20
C ILE A 79 -4.82 20.00 6.93
N ILE A 80 -4.75 19.35 5.76
CA ILE A 80 -4.89 20.03 4.47
C ILE A 80 -6.33 20.03 3.98
N LEU A 81 -7.00 18.87 4.02
CA LEU A 81 -8.41 18.78 3.61
C LEU A 81 -9.36 19.26 4.71
N LYS A 82 -8.85 19.53 5.93
CA LYS A 82 -9.66 19.95 7.10
C LYS A 82 -10.87 19.03 7.32
N GLU A 83 -10.64 17.72 7.14
CA GLU A 83 -11.70 16.74 7.34
C GLU A 83 -12.19 16.78 8.80
N PRO A 84 -13.51 16.67 9.04
CA PRO A 84 -14.04 16.66 10.39
C PRO A 84 -13.48 15.46 11.16
N ALA A 85 -12.85 15.71 12.29
CA ALA A 85 -12.33 14.70 13.18
C ALA A 85 -12.97 14.85 14.56
N THR A 86 -13.50 13.76 15.08
CA THR A 86 -14.03 13.69 16.44
C THR A 86 -12.93 13.24 17.40
N LEU A 87 -13.15 13.39 18.70
CA LEU A 87 -12.26 12.85 19.72
C LEU A 87 -12.05 11.33 19.53
N PHE A 88 -13.09 10.62 19.14
CA PHE A 88 -13.03 9.18 18.83
C PHE A 88 -12.11 8.86 17.64
N THR A 89 -12.05 9.74 16.65
CA THR A 89 -11.10 9.61 15.52
C THR A 89 -9.65 9.65 16.02
N TYR A 90 -9.30 10.60 16.88
CA TYR A 90 -7.94 10.68 17.44
C TYR A 90 -7.60 9.49 18.32
N ILE A 91 -8.50 9.08 19.21
CA ILE A 91 -8.31 7.90 20.08
C ILE A 91 -8.18 6.64 19.21
N GLY A 92 -9.04 6.47 18.22
CA GLY A 92 -9.00 5.33 17.30
C GLY A 92 -7.68 5.25 16.51
N LEU A 93 -7.13 6.40 16.05
CA LEU A 93 -5.83 6.47 15.39
C LEU A 93 -4.69 6.03 16.31
N ILE A 94 -4.66 6.51 17.54
CA ILE A 94 -3.65 6.14 18.53
C ILE A 94 -3.72 4.65 18.83
N LEU A 95 -4.92 4.11 19.08
CA LEU A 95 -5.12 2.68 19.31
C LEU A 95 -4.72 1.84 18.10
N MET A 96 -5.02 2.30 16.88
CA MET A 96 -4.60 1.61 15.66
C MET A 96 -3.08 1.55 15.54
N MET A 97 -2.36 2.62 15.87
CA MET A 97 -0.90 2.63 15.88
C MET A 97 -0.33 1.65 16.91
N ILE A 98 -0.90 1.64 18.11
CA ILE A 98 -0.53 0.70 19.19
C ILE A 98 -0.79 -0.74 18.73
N SER A 99 -1.94 -1.01 18.13
CA SER A 99 -2.30 -2.33 17.60
C SER A 99 -1.28 -2.83 16.58
N VAL A 100 -0.97 -2.02 15.55
CA VAL A 100 0.01 -2.37 14.52
C VAL A 100 1.38 -2.68 15.15
N PHE A 101 1.80 -1.90 16.13
CA PHE A 101 3.06 -2.11 16.83
C PHE A 101 3.07 -3.42 17.65
N LEU A 102 2.00 -3.71 18.41
CA LEU A 102 1.89 -4.91 19.24
C LEU A 102 1.85 -6.21 18.42
N VAL A 103 1.08 -6.21 17.32
CA VAL A 103 0.95 -7.39 16.47
C VAL A 103 2.28 -7.75 15.81
N ARG A 104 3.08 -6.75 15.42
CA ARG A 104 4.30 -6.98 14.64
C ARG A 104 5.55 -7.29 15.47
N GLN A 105 5.66 -6.82 16.72
CA GLN A 105 6.86 -6.98 17.55
C GLN A 105 7.33 -8.44 17.74
N LYS A 106 6.45 -9.43 17.61
CA LYS A 106 6.80 -10.84 17.80
C LYS A 106 6.99 -11.63 16.52
N ALA A 107 6.48 -11.14 15.39
CA ALA A 107 6.85 -11.69 14.08
C ALA A 107 8.38 -11.58 13.88
N GLU A 108 9.02 -10.52 14.41
CA GLU A 108 10.47 -10.36 14.45
C GLU A 108 11.20 -11.42 15.28
N LYS A 109 10.64 -11.77 16.46
CA LYS A 109 11.27 -12.76 17.34
C LYS A 109 11.07 -14.20 16.91
N ALA A 110 9.98 -14.47 16.18
CA ALA A 110 9.65 -15.82 15.71
C ALA A 110 10.43 -16.21 14.43
N THR A 111 10.84 -15.24 13.61
CA THR A 111 11.64 -15.45 12.41
C THR A 111 13.14 -15.26 12.63
N ALA A 112 13.55 -14.64 13.73
CA ALA A 112 14.96 -14.61 14.12
C ALA A 112 15.38 -16.03 14.59
N LYS A 113 15.84 -16.86 13.64
CA LYS A 113 16.64 -18.03 13.98
C LYS A 113 17.82 -17.54 14.80
N LYS A 114 18.21 -18.31 15.83
CA LYS A 114 19.24 -17.96 16.82
C LYS A 114 20.61 -17.56 16.22
N ASP A 115 20.83 -17.76 14.93
CA ASP A 115 22.10 -17.60 14.23
C ASP A 115 22.12 -16.52 13.13
N GLU A 116 21.06 -15.71 12.96
CA GLU A 116 21.15 -14.60 12.01
C GLU A 116 21.86 -13.39 12.66
N PRO A 117 22.91 -12.84 12.00
CA PRO A 117 23.63 -11.68 12.51
C PRO A 117 22.65 -10.51 12.69
N ARG A 118 22.76 -9.83 13.84
CA ARG A 118 21.99 -8.60 14.11
C ARG A 118 22.13 -7.68 12.90
N VAL A 119 21.03 -7.49 12.16
CA VAL A 119 21.00 -6.64 10.98
C VAL A 119 21.36 -5.23 11.42
N LYS A 120 22.60 -4.81 11.16
CA LYS A 120 23.02 -3.42 11.36
C LYS A 120 22.12 -2.57 10.46
N LEU A 121 21.31 -1.69 11.05
CA LEU A 121 20.47 -0.74 10.32
C LEU A 121 21.39 0.12 9.44
N SER A 122 21.47 -0.20 8.17
CA SER A 122 22.23 0.60 7.20
C SER A 122 21.50 1.93 6.99
N LEU A 123 22.23 3.05 6.98
CA LEU A 123 21.67 4.35 6.65
C LEU A 123 20.89 4.31 5.31
N LYS A 124 21.41 3.56 4.34
CA LYS A 124 20.73 3.31 3.05
C LYS A 124 19.35 2.69 3.24
N TRP A 125 19.22 1.70 4.13
CA TRP A 125 17.93 1.08 4.42
C TRP A 125 16.95 2.08 5.04
N VAL A 126 17.39 2.88 6.02
CA VAL A 126 16.55 3.90 6.68
C VAL A 126 16.02 4.92 5.67
N ILE A 127 16.89 5.44 4.79
CA ILE A 127 16.51 6.40 3.76
C ILE A 127 15.51 5.77 2.78
N CYS A 128 15.78 4.55 2.29
CA CYS A 128 14.87 3.86 1.36
C CYS A 128 13.50 3.60 1.98
N VAL A 129 13.45 3.19 3.24
CA VAL A 129 12.17 2.97 3.95
C VAL A 129 11.42 4.28 4.17
N ALA A 130 12.10 5.34 4.64
CA ALA A 130 11.47 6.64 4.87
C ALA A 130 10.86 7.21 3.58
N LEU A 131 11.62 7.23 2.49
CA LEU A 131 11.13 7.70 1.20
C LEU A 131 10.02 6.81 0.64
N SER A 132 10.06 5.50 0.88
CA SER A 132 9.00 4.58 0.47
C SER A 132 7.70 4.81 1.26
N VAL A 133 7.79 5.15 2.55
CA VAL A 133 6.65 5.54 3.39
C VAL A 133 6.01 6.81 2.85
N ILE A 134 6.82 7.82 2.52
CA ILE A 134 6.36 9.07 1.91
C ILE A 134 5.67 8.78 0.57
N GLY A 135 6.31 8.01 -0.32
CA GLY A 135 5.75 7.64 -1.61
C GLY A 135 4.40 6.94 -1.50
N SER A 136 4.29 5.94 -0.60
CA SER A 136 3.04 5.21 -0.37
C SER A 136 1.93 6.10 0.21
N GLY A 137 2.28 7.01 1.12
CA GLY A 137 1.36 7.98 1.69
C GLY A 137 0.86 8.98 0.64
N MET A 138 1.78 9.56 -0.13
CA MET A 138 1.45 10.50 -1.21
C MET A 138 0.65 9.86 -2.34
N PHE A 139 0.91 8.60 -2.68
CA PHE A 139 0.05 7.85 -3.60
C PHE A 139 -1.40 7.80 -3.13
N SER A 140 -1.64 7.49 -1.85
CA SER A 140 -2.99 7.49 -1.27
C SER A 140 -3.62 8.88 -1.25
N VAL A 141 -2.82 9.92 -1.01
CA VAL A 141 -3.24 11.33 -1.09
C VAL A 141 -3.66 11.69 -2.50
N MET A 142 -2.91 11.30 -3.52
CA MET A 142 -3.27 11.57 -4.93
C MET A 142 -4.58 10.91 -5.32
N GLN A 143 -4.84 9.69 -4.87
CA GLN A 143 -6.15 9.03 -5.06
C GLN A 143 -7.28 9.84 -4.42
N LYS A 144 -7.08 10.39 -3.22
CA LYS A 144 -8.10 11.23 -2.57
C LYS A 144 -8.29 12.57 -3.27
N LEU A 145 -7.20 13.22 -3.67
CA LEU A 145 -7.25 14.48 -4.43
C LEU A 145 -8.03 14.33 -5.74
N GLN A 146 -7.81 13.23 -6.45
CA GLN A 146 -8.56 12.92 -7.65
C GLN A 146 -10.07 12.88 -7.34
N GLN A 147 -10.48 12.18 -6.28
CA GLN A 147 -11.88 12.07 -5.88
C GLN A 147 -12.52 13.43 -5.51
N VAL A 148 -11.75 14.28 -4.82
CA VAL A 148 -12.23 15.61 -4.40
C VAL A 148 -12.31 16.57 -5.59
N LYS A 149 -11.28 16.56 -6.47
CA LYS A 149 -11.19 17.54 -7.56
C LYS A 149 -12.07 17.20 -8.76
N PHE A 150 -12.18 15.93 -9.10
CA PHE A 150 -12.92 15.47 -10.29
C PHE A 150 -14.28 14.86 -9.97
N LEU A 151 -14.78 15.00 -8.72
CA LEU A 151 -16.12 14.61 -8.29
C LEU A 151 -16.53 13.20 -8.73
N LYS A 152 -15.66 12.23 -8.53
CA LYS A 152 -15.84 10.80 -8.89
C LYS A 152 -15.95 10.54 -10.40
N THR A 153 -15.57 11.49 -11.21
CA THR A 153 -15.42 11.29 -12.65
C THR A 153 -13.98 10.95 -12.99
N CYS A 154 -13.73 10.21 -14.06
CA CYS A 154 -12.39 9.85 -14.55
C CYS A 154 -11.57 8.95 -13.57
N ASP A 155 -12.22 8.09 -12.80
CA ASP A 155 -11.54 7.18 -11.85
C ASP A 155 -10.69 6.13 -12.59
N ASN A 156 -11.27 5.53 -13.64
CA ASN A 156 -10.61 4.53 -14.45
C ASN A 156 -9.44 5.14 -15.22
N GLU A 157 -9.65 6.29 -15.87
CA GLU A 157 -8.63 7.00 -16.64
C GLU A 157 -7.45 7.43 -15.76
N PHE A 158 -7.74 7.95 -14.55
CA PHE A 158 -6.72 8.31 -13.57
C PHE A 158 -5.84 7.10 -13.21
N MET A 159 -6.46 5.95 -12.94
CA MET A 159 -5.72 4.74 -12.60
C MET A 159 -4.98 4.16 -13.80
N ILE A 160 -5.56 4.24 -15.00
CA ILE A 160 -4.88 3.82 -16.24
C ILE A 160 -3.61 4.64 -16.46
N VAL A 161 -3.69 5.97 -16.37
CA VAL A 161 -2.50 6.85 -16.50
C VAL A 161 -1.47 6.55 -15.41
N THR A 162 -1.91 6.41 -14.16
CA THR A 162 -1.06 6.09 -13.02
C THR A 162 -0.30 4.77 -13.21
N LEU A 163 -1.02 3.71 -13.58
CA LEU A 163 -0.46 2.37 -13.73
C LEU A 163 0.37 2.22 -15.00
N LEU A 164 -0.03 2.89 -16.10
CA LEU A 164 0.74 2.93 -17.34
C LEU A 164 2.08 3.61 -17.12
N PHE A 165 2.08 4.80 -16.51
CA PHE A 165 3.31 5.51 -16.16
C PHE A 165 4.21 4.65 -15.25
N SER A 166 3.61 3.98 -14.27
CA SER A 166 4.32 3.09 -13.37
C SER A 166 4.92 1.89 -14.07
N ALA A 167 4.16 1.25 -14.97
CA ALA A 167 4.62 0.10 -15.74
C ALA A 167 5.81 0.48 -16.64
N ILE A 168 5.70 1.59 -17.38
CA ILE A 168 6.78 2.09 -18.26
C ILE A 168 8.03 2.39 -17.45
N THR A 169 7.90 3.14 -16.35
CA THR A 169 9.03 3.56 -15.51
C THR A 169 9.73 2.35 -14.88
N LEU A 170 8.97 1.44 -14.26
CA LEU A 170 9.55 0.24 -13.61
C LEU A 170 10.15 -0.73 -14.64
N PHE A 171 9.55 -0.84 -15.83
CA PHE A 171 10.09 -1.64 -16.91
C PHE A 171 11.41 -1.07 -17.43
N SER A 172 11.49 0.25 -17.64
CA SER A 172 12.71 0.96 -18.04
C SER A 172 13.83 0.77 -17.03
N ILE A 173 13.53 0.95 -15.73
CA ILE A 173 14.49 0.71 -14.63
C ILE A 173 14.95 -0.77 -14.63
N GLY A 174 14.01 -1.70 -14.84
CA GLY A 174 14.30 -3.12 -14.92
C GLY A 174 15.26 -3.47 -16.07
N ILE A 175 15.09 -2.88 -17.27
CA ILE A 175 15.97 -3.06 -18.42
C ILE A 175 17.39 -2.56 -18.10
N ILE A 176 17.49 -1.36 -17.53
CA ILE A 176 18.77 -0.74 -17.19
C ILE A 176 19.50 -1.58 -16.13
N THR A 177 18.78 -2.10 -15.15
CA THR A 177 19.38 -2.76 -13.99
C THR A 177 19.66 -4.25 -14.26
N ASN A 178 18.81 -4.97 -15.01
CA ASN A 178 18.94 -6.43 -15.13
C ASN A 178 18.21 -7.06 -16.33
N ARG A 179 18.64 -6.72 -17.53
CA ARG A 179 18.02 -7.15 -18.78
C ARG A 179 17.91 -8.67 -18.95
N LYS A 180 18.88 -9.42 -18.39
CA LYS A 180 18.97 -10.90 -18.56
C LYS A 180 17.82 -11.66 -17.90
N ASN A 181 17.17 -11.11 -16.90
CA ASN A 181 16.11 -11.79 -16.16
C ASN A 181 14.69 -11.58 -16.72
N LEU A 182 14.54 -10.75 -17.75
CA LEU A 182 13.23 -10.42 -18.32
C LEU A 182 12.48 -11.68 -18.82
N LEU A 183 13.11 -12.47 -19.68
CA LEU A 183 12.50 -13.67 -20.26
C LEU A 183 12.18 -14.72 -19.19
N TYR A 184 13.04 -14.88 -18.22
CA TYR A 184 12.82 -15.81 -17.11
C TYR A 184 11.58 -15.42 -16.30
N ILE A 185 11.40 -14.13 -16.00
CA ILE A 185 10.27 -13.63 -15.22
C ILE A 185 8.98 -13.71 -16.03
N LEU A 186 9.02 -13.37 -17.32
CA LEU A 186 7.84 -13.51 -18.19
C LEU A 186 7.38 -14.96 -18.26
N ARG A 187 8.29 -15.92 -18.39
CA ARG A 187 7.97 -17.33 -18.54
C ARG A 187 7.49 -18.00 -17.24
N HIS A 188 8.10 -17.67 -16.09
CA HIS A 188 7.83 -18.35 -14.82
C HIS A 188 7.00 -17.50 -13.84
N GLY A 189 7.02 -16.17 -13.97
CA GLY A 189 6.32 -15.23 -13.12
C GLY A 189 5.05 -14.64 -13.70
N GLY A 190 4.78 -14.84 -15.00
CA GLY A 190 3.67 -14.20 -15.71
C GLY A 190 2.31 -14.48 -15.07
N ILE A 191 2.02 -15.75 -14.77
CA ILE A 191 0.74 -16.15 -14.14
C ILE A 191 0.60 -15.53 -12.72
N TYR A 192 1.66 -15.54 -11.94
CA TYR A 192 1.63 -14.92 -10.60
C TYR A 192 1.48 -13.40 -10.70
N ALA A 193 2.13 -12.78 -11.69
CA ALA A 193 2.00 -11.35 -11.94
C ALA A 193 0.60 -10.96 -12.42
N SER A 194 -0.07 -11.79 -13.24
CA SER A 194 -1.44 -11.53 -13.69
C SER A 194 -2.43 -11.60 -12.53
N VAL A 195 -2.37 -12.64 -11.71
CA VAL A 195 -3.23 -12.77 -10.51
C VAL A 195 -2.98 -11.61 -9.53
N ALA A 196 -1.72 -11.30 -9.26
CA ALA A 196 -1.36 -10.19 -8.38
C ALA A 196 -1.80 -8.83 -8.97
N GLY A 197 -1.69 -8.64 -10.29
CA GLY A 197 -2.09 -7.44 -11.00
C GLY A 197 -3.60 -7.22 -10.97
N ILE A 198 -4.39 -8.24 -11.27
CA ILE A 198 -5.86 -8.18 -11.18
C ILE A 198 -6.29 -7.86 -9.73
N SER A 199 -5.69 -8.54 -8.74
CA SER A 199 -5.97 -8.28 -7.33
C SER A 199 -5.58 -6.85 -6.92
N ASN A 200 -4.48 -6.33 -7.45
CA ASN A 200 -4.04 -4.94 -7.24
C ASN A 200 -5.02 -3.95 -7.88
N GLY A 201 -5.46 -4.21 -9.11
CA GLY A 201 -6.48 -3.42 -9.81
C GLY A 201 -7.78 -3.35 -9.00
N ALA A 202 -8.31 -4.50 -8.60
CA ALA A 202 -9.52 -4.57 -7.77
C ALA A 202 -9.35 -3.82 -6.43
N THR A 203 -8.19 -3.96 -5.77
CA THR A 203 -7.90 -3.25 -4.53
C THR A 203 -7.88 -1.73 -4.73
N ASN A 204 -7.27 -1.25 -5.82
CA ASN A 204 -7.22 0.17 -6.13
C ASN A 204 -8.60 0.74 -6.49
N LEU A 205 -9.41 -0.01 -7.23
CA LEU A 205 -10.80 0.36 -7.53
C LEU A 205 -11.61 0.52 -6.23
N LEU A 206 -11.54 -0.47 -5.34
CA LEU A 206 -12.18 -0.39 -4.02
C LEU A 206 -11.67 0.78 -3.20
N ASN A 207 -10.38 1.09 -3.26
CA ASN A 207 -9.80 2.24 -2.58
C ASN A 207 -10.35 3.57 -3.10
N LEU A 208 -10.52 3.70 -4.42
CA LEU A 208 -11.13 4.89 -5.02
C LEU A 208 -12.58 5.05 -4.56
N VAL A 209 -13.38 3.99 -4.64
CA VAL A 209 -14.78 4.01 -4.19
C VAL A 209 -14.87 4.39 -2.72
N VAL A 210 -14.05 3.80 -1.85
CA VAL A 210 -14.04 4.12 -0.41
C VAL A 210 -13.60 5.57 -0.16
N ASN A 211 -12.55 6.03 -0.85
CA ASN A 211 -12.09 7.42 -0.73
C ASN A 211 -13.13 8.45 -1.21
N ALA A 212 -14.01 8.04 -2.14
CA ALA A 212 -15.11 8.87 -2.60
C ALA A 212 -16.23 9.00 -1.56
N MET A 213 -16.43 7.96 -0.73
CA MET A 213 -17.55 7.89 0.21
C MET A 213 -17.23 8.46 1.58
N ILE A 214 -15.99 8.24 2.07
CA ILE A 214 -15.60 8.59 3.43
C ILE A 214 -14.29 9.40 3.46
N PRO A 215 -14.08 10.21 4.52
CA PRO A 215 -12.84 10.95 4.74
C PRO A 215 -11.61 10.01 4.74
N ILE A 216 -10.48 10.47 4.19
CA ILE A 216 -9.26 9.66 4.14
C ILE A 216 -8.67 9.42 5.54
N SER A 217 -8.93 10.33 6.47
CA SER A 217 -8.58 10.20 7.89
C SER A 217 -9.21 8.99 8.57
N ILE A 218 -10.37 8.54 8.09
CA ILE A 218 -11.07 7.33 8.54
C ILE A 218 -10.77 6.14 7.60
N ALA A 219 -10.79 6.35 6.29
CA ALA A 219 -10.59 5.30 5.29
C ALA A 219 -9.23 4.61 5.39
N ALA A 220 -8.14 5.37 5.57
CA ALA A 220 -6.80 4.82 5.61
C ALA A 220 -6.55 3.90 6.82
N PRO A 221 -6.87 4.29 8.07
CA PRO A 221 -6.72 3.40 9.22
C PRO A 221 -7.70 2.24 9.20
N THR A 222 -8.94 2.43 8.73
CA THR A 222 -9.92 1.33 8.59
C THR A 222 -9.40 0.25 7.65
N ARG A 223 -8.87 0.61 6.47
CA ARG A 223 -8.23 -0.34 5.54
C ARG A 223 -7.04 -1.06 6.17
N SER A 224 -6.22 -0.34 6.92
CA SER A 224 -5.05 -0.93 7.59
C SER A 224 -5.46 -1.92 8.68
N GLY A 225 -6.51 -1.61 9.44
CA GLY A 225 -7.05 -2.49 10.46
C GLY A 225 -7.69 -3.74 9.86
N ILE A 226 -8.48 -3.60 8.80
CA ILE A 226 -9.08 -4.76 8.11
C ILE A 226 -7.97 -5.69 7.58
N LYS A 227 -6.93 -5.13 6.94
CA LYS A 227 -5.77 -5.92 6.48
C LYS A 227 -5.08 -6.66 7.63
N LEU A 228 -4.97 -6.02 8.79
CA LEU A 228 -4.39 -6.62 9.99
C LEU A 228 -5.24 -7.79 10.50
N VAL A 229 -6.55 -7.61 10.61
CA VAL A 229 -7.49 -8.66 11.05
C VAL A 229 -7.49 -9.83 10.07
N ILE A 230 -7.57 -9.56 8.77
CA ILE A 230 -7.52 -10.62 7.75
C ILE A 230 -6.19 -11.37 7.79
N SER A 231 -5.07 -10.67 7.89
CA SER A 231 -3.75 -11.32 8.00
C SER A 231 -3.65 -12.21 9.24
N PHE A 232 -4.26 -11.78 10.34
CA PHE A 232 -4.34 -12.54 11.57
C PHE A 232 -5.18 -13.82 11.40
N LEU A 233 -6.37 -13.71 10.77
CA LEU A 233 -7.22 -14.88 10.50
C LEU A 233 -6.54 -15.88 9.57
N ILE A 234 -5.87 -15.41 8.53
CA ILE A 234 -5.09 -16.26 7.63
C ILE A 234 -3.98 -16.99 8.37
N SER A 235 -3.25 -16.31 9.25
CA SER A 235 -2.19 -16.91 10.07
C SER A 235 -2.74 -18.01 10.97
N LEU A 236 -3.90 -17.77 11.61
CA LEU A 236 -4.57 -18.76 12.46
C LEU A 236 -5.11 -19.98 11.69
N ILE A 237 -5.85 -19.72 10.60
CA ILE A 237 -6.64 -20.78 9.93
C ILE A 237 -5.77 -21.56 8.96
N ILE A 238 -4.99 -20.87 8.12
CA ILE A 238 -4.21 -21.50 7.04
C ILE A 238 -2.87 -22.00 7.58
N PHE A 239 -2.13 -21.15 8.28
CA PHE A 239 -0.79 -21.48 8.76
C PHE A 239 -0.81 -22.17 10.14
N LYS A 240 -1.96 -22.21 10.82
CA LYS A 240 -2.14 -22.81 12.16
C LYS A 240 -1.09 -22.34 13.17
N GLU A 241 -0.68 -21.07 13.03
CA GLU A 241 0.35 -20.48 13.88
C GLU A 241 -0.19 -20.25 15.31
N LYS A 242 0.60 -20.62 16.31
CA LYS A 242 0.27 -20.32 17.71
C LYS A 242 0.58 -18.85 17.99
N LEU A 243 -0.46 -18.07 18.13
CA LEU A 243 -0.35 -16.65 18.39
C LEU A 243 0.09 -16.37 19.84
N SER A 244 0.88 -15.34 20.00
CA SER A 244 1.24 -14.92 21.34
C SER A 244 0.15 -14.06 21.96
N ARG A 245 0.07 -14.05 23.28
CA ARG A 245 -0.84 -13.18 24.03
C ARG A 245 -0.78 -11.71 23.57
N ARG A 246 0.42 -11.19 23.26
CA ARG A 246 0.59 -9.80 22.77
C ARG A 246 -0.04 -9.59 21.39
N GLN A 247 0.08 -10.53 20.47
CA GLN A 247 -0.56 -10.44 19.16
C GLN A 247 -2.08 -10.46 19.27
N THR A 248 -2.62 -11.34 20.12
CA THR A 248 -4.06 -11.39 20.41
C THR A 248 -4.56 -10.06 20.98
N PHE A 249 -3.85 -9.50 21.98
CA PHE A 249 -4.17 -8.17 22.52
C PHE A 249 -4.09 -7.08 21.44
N GLY A 250 -3.06 -7.12 20.59
CA GLY A 250 -2.91 -6.15 19.50
C GLY A 250 -4.10 -6.19 18.52
N VAL A 251 -4.61 -7.40 18.19
CA VAL A 251 -5.78 -7.54 17.30
C VAL A 251 -7.06 -7.04 17.99
N ILE A 252 -7.25 -7.33 19.27
CA ILE A 252 -8.40 -6.82 20.04
C ILE A 252 -8.38 -5.29 20.06
N ILE A 253 -7.22 -4.68 20.37
CA ILE A 253 -7.05 -3.22 20.33
C ILE A 253 -7.34 -2.68 18.92
N GLY A 254 -6.87 -3.36 17.86
CA GLY A 254 -7.14 -2.97 16.48
C GLY A 254 -8.62 -3.03 16.12
N ALA A 255 -9.32 -4.07 16.55
CA ALA A 255 -10.78 -4.17 16.35
C ALA A 255 -11.53 -3.06 17.10
N THR A 256 -11.16 -2.78 18.35
CA THR A 256 -11.72 -1.65 19.12
C THR A 256 -11.45 -0.31 18.44
N ALA A 257 -10.23 -0.10 17.93
CA ALA A 257 -9.86 1.10 17.18
C ALA A 257 -10.73 1.28 15.92
N LEU A 258 -11.01 0.18 15.18
CA LEU A 258 -11.89 0.22 14.00
C LEU A 258 -13.32 0.66 14.38
N ILE A 259 -13.86 0.16 15.47
CA ILE A 259 -15.17 0.56 15.96
C ILE A 259 -15.18 2.05 16.28
N LEU A 260 -14.21 2.54 17.06
CA LEU A 260 -14.11 3.96 17.43
C LEU A 260 -13.95 4.88 16.22
N LEU A 261 -13.16 4.51 15.21
CA LEU A 261 -12.96 5.28 13.99
C LEU A 261 -14.27 5.45 13.17
N ASN A 262 -15.17 4.49 13.27
CA ASN A 262 -16.44 4.51 12.54
C ASN A 262 -17.63 5.01 13.37
N LEU A 263 -17.44 5.31 14.65
CA LEU A 263 -18.45 5.96 15.47
C LEU A 263 -18.59 7.42 15.03
N LYS A 264 -19.71 7.72 14.37
CA LYS A 264 -20.18 9.06 14.08
C LYS A 264 -21.01 9.53 15.29
N ILE A 265 -20.40 10.18 16.26
CA ILE A 265 -21.09 10.88 17.34
C ILE A 265 -20.67 12.34 17.29
#